data_dbe12f3cb312066bc8e2f8a13d813ad0
#
_entry.id   dbe12f3cb312066bc8e2f8a13d813ad0
#
_cell.length_a   1.000
_cell.length_b   1.000
_cell.length_c   1.000
_cell.angle_alpha   90.00
_cell.angle_beta   90.00
_cell.angle_gamma   90.00
#
_symmetry.space_group_name_H-M   'P 1'
#
loop_
_entity.id
_entity.type
_entity.pdbx_description
1 polymer ?
#
loop_
_entity_poly.entity_id
_entity_poly.type
_entity_poly.pdbx_seq_one_letter_code
_entity_poly.pdbx_strand_id
1 'polypeptide(L)'
;VAEFTFQYAKKTGARVFGGPKFTVSATYEGMFKEELDAAAARHPEVRYQPLLIDATFALLLQTNGEALVIPALNRDGDLLSDFVLQLYGSIAGSESLVLGFDPVTSEVKTVMAEAPHGTAPALQGKNIANPMAMILAGAALLGYIDTSEARQASRAIYEGVFETIHEGKKTPDLGGQMSTIEFTDEVIRRVVSKLEVWSALG
;
A
#
# COMPACT_ATOMS: atom_id res chain seq x y z
N VAL A 1 13.99 4.09 7.18
CA VAL A 1 13.31 2.98 6.44
C VAL A 1 13.35 1.70 7.26
N ALA A 2 14.54 1.16 7.62
CA ALA A 2 14.64 -0.14 8.28
C ALA A 2 13.79 -0.25 9.56
N GLU A 3 13.91 0.69 10.49
CA GLU A 3 13.13 0.71 11.73
C GLU A 3 11.62 0.74 11.46
N PHE A 4 11.18 1.62 10.57
CA PHE A 4 9.76 1.71 10.17
C PHE A 4 9.24 0.39 9.56
N THR A 5 10.06 -0.30 8.76
CA THR A 5 9.72 -1.60 8.18
C THR A 5 9.28 -2.60 9.25
N PHE A 6 10.07 -2.74 10.32
CA PHE A 6 9.75 -3.70 11.39
C PHE A 6 8.61 -3.24 12.28
N GLN A 7 8.53 -1.95 12.59
CA GLN A 7 7.38 -1.38 13.33
C GLN A 7 6.06 -1.58 12.57
N TYR A 8 6.07 -1.34 11.26
CA TYR A 8 4.89 -1.54 10.42
C TYR A 8 4.52 -3.02 10.30
N ALA A 9 5.50 -3.90 10.11
CA ALA A 9 5.27 -5.34 10.09
C ALA A 9 4.67 -5.86 11.41
N LYS A 10 5.17 -5.40 12.55
CA LYS A 10 4.60 -5.71 13.87
C LYS A 10 3.16 -5.24 14.00
N LYS A 11 2.87 -3.99 13.59
CA LYS A 11 1.52 -3.41 13.65
C LYS A 11 0.52 -4.16 12.79
N THR A 12 0.94 -4.66 11.63
CA THR A 12 0.06 -5.32 10.65
C THR A 12 0.05 -6.84 10.75
N GLY A 13 0.89 -7.43 11.60
CA GLY A 13 1.06 -8.89 11.69
C GLY A 13 1.75 -9.48 10.46
N ALA A 14 2.38 -8.64 9.63
CA ALA A 14 3.10 -9.06 8.44
C ALA A 14 4.50 -9.59 8.77
N ARG A 15 5.08 -10.36 7.83
CA ARG A 15 6.52 -10.66 7.89
C ARG A 15 7.31 -9.69 7.03
N VAL A 16 8.55 -9.40 7.42
CA VAL A 16 9.51 -8.69 6.59
C VAL A 16 10.14 -9.67 5.61
N PHE A 17 10.05 -9.37 4.31
CA PHE A 17 10.41 -10.28 3.23
C PHE A 17 11.25 -9.55 2.18
N GLY A 18 12.44 -10.04 1.88
CA GLY A 18 13.33 -9.43 0.90
C GLY A 18 14.43 -8.55 1.49
N GLY A 19 15.07 -7.77 0.65
CA GLY A 19 16.17 -6.88 0.97
C GLY A 19 16.98 -6.48 -0.26
N PRO A 20 18.09 -5.71 -0.06
CA PRO A 20 18.90 -5.17 -1.14
C PRO A 20 19.83 -6.19 -1.81
N LYS A 21 20.35 -5.85 -2.99
CA LYS A 21 21.36 -6.62 -3.74
C LYS A 21 22.80 -6.31 -3.28
N PHE A 22 23.08 -6.40 -2.00
CA PHE A 22 24.38 -6.04 -1.41
C PHE A 22 25.58 -6.82 -2.01
N THR A 23 25.34 -7.94 -2.69
CA THR A 23 26.40 -8.71 -3.37
C THR A 23 26.96 -8.02 -4.61
N VAL A 24 26.24 -7.03 -5.17
CA VAL A 24 26.67 -6.24 -6.34
C VAL A 24 27.07 -4.83 -5.93
N SER A 25 26.29 -4.18 -5.08
CA SER A 25 26.56 -2.86 -4.54
C SER A 25 26.92 -2.95 -3.06
N ALA A 26 28.09 -3.52 -2.76
CA ALA A 26 28.47 -3.90 -1.41
C ALA A 26 28.49 -2.73 -0.40
N THR A 27 28.88 -1.52 -0.83
CA THR A 27 28.92 -0.35 0.06
C THR A 27 27.52 0.22 0.29
N TYR A 28 26.85 0.65 -0.78
CA TYR A 28 25.57 1.38 -0.67
C TYR A 28 24.43 0.46 -0.19
N GLU A 29 24.26 -0.67 -0.85
CA GLU A 29 23.22 -1.63 -0.48
C GLU A 29 23.61 -2.47 0.75
N GLY A 30 24.91 -2.62 1.01
CA GLY A 30 25.44 -3.21 2.24
C GLY A 30 25.03 -2.41 3.48
N MET A 31 25.13 -1.09 3.45
CA MET A 31 24.65 -0.22 4.54
C MET A 31 23.16 -0.43 4.83
N PHE A 32 22.34 -0.55 3.80
CA PHE A 32 20.90 -0.81 3.99
C PHE A 32 20.65 -2.21 4.59
N LYS A 33 21.42 -3.21 4.16
CA LYS A 33 21.37 -4.56 4.73
C LYS A 33 21.73 -4.56 6.23
N GLU A 34 22.79 -3.87 6.61
CA GLU A 34 23.24 -3.73 8.00
C GLU A 34 22.16 -3.07 8.87
N GLU A 35 21.52 -2.00 8.38
CA GLU A 35 20.42 -1.34 9.08
C GLU A 35 19.18 -2.23 9.24
N LEU A 36 18.87 -3.05 8.22
CA LEU A 36 17.78 -4.04 8.31
C LEU A 36 18.09 -5.12 9.34
N ASP A 37 19.32 -5.64 9.38
CA ASP A 37 19.71 -6.64 10.35
C ASP A 37 19.71 -6.08 11.78
N ALA A 38 20.18 -4.85 11.95
CA ALA A 38 20.14 -4.17 13.25
C ALA A 38 18.71 -3.90 13.72
N ALA A 39 17.79 -3.52 12.82
CA ALA A 39 16.38 -3.38 13.14
C ALA A 39 15.75 -4.74 13.48
N ALA A 40 16.03 -5.79 12.72
CA ALA A 40 15.57 -7.15 13.02
C ALA A 40 15.98 -7.63 14.43
N ALA A 41 17.21 -7.31 14.84
CA ALA A 41 17.70 -7.64 16.18
C ALA A 41 16.92 -6.90 17.30
N ARG A 42 16.40 -5.70 17.03
CA ARG A 42 15.55 -4.95 17.98
C ARG A 42 14.08 -5.43 18.00
N HIS A 43 13.63 -6.12 16.95
CA HIS A 43 12.27 -6.61 16.77
C HIS A 43 12.21 -8.14 16.59
N PRO A 44 12.70 -8.94 17.57
CA PRO A 44 12.81 -10.40 17.44
C PRO A 44 11.46 -11.10 17.28
N GLU A 45 10.35 -10.43 17.62
CA GLU A 45 8.98 -10.91 17.44
C GLU A 45 8.50 -10.85 15.99
N VAL A 46 9.18 -10.07 15.11
CA VAL A 46 8.82 -9.94 13.71
C VAL A 46 9.57 -10.98 12.89
N ARG A 47 8.85 -11.81 12.17
CA ARG A 47 9.47 -12.76 11.25
C ARG A 47 10.18 -12.03 10.12
N TYR A 48 11.50 -12.20 10.03
CA TYR A 48 12.32 -11.63 8.97
C TYR A 48 12.90 -12.71 8.08
N GLN A 49 12.69 -12.57 6.78
CA GLN A 49 13.29 -13.42 5.75
C GLN A 49 14.14 -12.56 4.81
N PRO A 50 15.44 -12.39 5.11
CA PRO A 50 16.34 -11.64 4.25
C PRO A 50 16.57 -12.38 2.93
N LEU A 51 16.35 -11.68 1.81
CA LEU A 51 16.58 -12.16 0.46
C LEU A 51 17.26 -11.07 -0.34
N LEU A 52 18.01 -11.42 -1.36
CA LEU A 52 18.45 -10.47 -2.37
C LEU A 52 17.23 -10.03 -3.21
N ILE A 53 17.24 -8.82 -3.74
CA ILE A 53 16.08 -8.27 -4.45
C ILE A 53 15.62 -9.14 -5.64
N ASP A 54 16.54 -9.71 -6.40
CA ASP A 54 16.22 -10.64 -7.49
C ASP A 54 15.54 -11.92 -7.00
N ALA A 55 15.97 -12.47 -5.88
CA ALA A 55 15.31 -13.60 -5.24
C ALA A 55 13.94 -13.18 -4.67
N THR A 56 13.80 -11.96 -4.18
CA THR A 56 12.52 -11.40 -3.72
C THR A 56 11.48 -11.41 -4.84
N PHE A 57 11.83 -10.91 -6.03
CA PHE A 57 10.94 -10.96 -7.21
C PHE A 57 10.53 -12.39 -7.58
N ALA A 58 11.49 -13.31 -7.62
CA ALA A 58 11.22 -14.69 -8.00
C ALA A 58 10.32 -15.42 -6.99
N LEU A 59 10.58 -15.25 -5.71
CA LEU A 59 9.84 -15.94 -4.63
C LEU A 59 8.50 -15.27 -4.31
N LEU A 60 8.31 -13.99 -4.64
CA LEU A 60 7.04 -13.31 -4.48
C LEU A 60 5.89 -14.03 -5.20
N LEU A 61 6.17 -14.59 -6.39
CA LEU A 61 5.20 -15.38 -7.17
C LEU A 61 4.78 -16.68 -6.49
N GLN A 62 5.52 -17.13 -5.48
CA GLN A 62 5.23 -18.35 -4.72
C GLN A 62 4.54 -18.06 -3.38
N THR A 63 4.30 -16.81 -3.05
CA THR A 63 3.60 -16.42 -1.81
C THR A 63 2.10 -16.71 -1.92
N ASN A 64 1.48 -17.03 -0.80
CA ASN A 64 0.07 -17.50 -0.74
C ASN A 64 -0.90 -16.42 -0.26
N GLY A 65 -0.67 -15.15 -0.59
CA GLY A 65 -1.52 -14.04 -0.16
C GLY A 65 -1.34 -13.65 1.32
N GLU A 66 -0.25 -14.05 1.95
CA GLU A 66 0.12 -13.58 3.28
C GLU A 66 0.53 -12.11 3.26
N ALA A 67 0.35 -11.41 4.39
CA ALA A 67 0.78 -10.03 4.53
C ALA A 67 2.32 -9.93 4.54
N LEU A 68 2.88 -9.11 3.65
CA LEU A 68 4.31 -8.90 3.48
C LEU A 68 4.65 -7.41 3.61
N VAL A 69 5.78 -7.13 4.25
CA VAL A 69 6.45 -5.83 4.18
C VAL A 69 7.79 -6.05 3.49
N ILE A 70 7.98 -5.41 2.35
CA ILE A 70 9.18 -5.58 1.52
C ILE A 70 10.01 -4.31 1.56
N PRO A 71 11.14 -4.30 2.31
CA PRO A 71 12.04 -3.15 2.30
C PRO A 71 12.83 -3.11 1.00
N ALA A 72 12.78 -1.97 0.33
CA ALA A 72 13.47 -1.76 -0.93
C ALA A 72 14.08 -0.35 -1.00
N LEU A 73 15.18 -0.21 -1.72
CA LEU A 73 15.71 1.08 -2.11
C LEU A 73 14.86 1.67 -3.25
N ASN A 74 14.93 2.98 -3.47
CA ASN A 74 14.04 3.73 -4.36
C ASN A 74 13.79 3.04 -5.72
N ARG A 75 14.85 2.79 -6.50
CA ARG A 75 14.72 2.16 -7.83
C ARG A 75 14.05 0.79 -7.77
N ASP A 76 14.47 -0.05 -6.82
CA ASP A 76 13.97 -1.41 -6.70
C ASP A 76 12.53 -1.42 -6.16
N GLY A 77 12.21 -0.47 -5.28
CA GLY A 77 10.85 -0.24 -4.80
C GLY A 77 9.88 0.17 -5.89
N ASP A 78 10.28 1.11 -6.75
CA ASP A 78 9.46 1.56 -7.89
C ASP A 78 9.18 0.40 -8.85
N LEU A 79 10.21 -0.38 -9.22
CA LEU A 79 10.04 -1.52 -10.10
C LEU A 79 9.17 -2.62 -9.47
N LEU A 80 9.37 -2.89 -8.19
CA LEU A 80 8.65 -3.93 -7.47
C LEU A 80 7.18 -3.56 -7.27
N SER A 81 6.88 -2.32 -6.89
CA SER A 81 5.50 -1.87 -6.68
C SER A 81 4.68 -1.92 -7.96
N ASP A 82 5.21 -1.43 -9.07
CA ASP A 82 4.55 -1.51 -10.38
C ASP A 82 4.31 -2.96 -10.83
N PHE A 83 5.31 -3.82 -10.63
CA PHE A 83 5.20 -5.24 -10.95
C PHE A 83 4.09 -5.91 -10.12
N VAL A 84 4.07 -5.68 -8.82
CA VAL A 84 3.07 -6.27 -7.92
C VAL A 84 1.67 -5.78 -8.27
N LEU A 85 1.49 -4.47 -8.51
CA LEU A 85 0.19 -3.91 -8.88
C LEU A 85 -0.35 -4.53 -10.18
N GLN A 86 0.51 -4.76 -11.16
CA GLN A 86 0.12 -5.43 -12.41
C GLN A 86 -0.24 -6.90 -12.21
N LEU A 87 0.40 -7.60 -11.28
CA LEU A 87 0.01 -8.98 -10.93
C LEU A 87 -1.41 -9.04 -10.33
N TYR A 88 -1.83 -7.98 -9.62
CA TYR A 88 -3.17 -7.86 -9.05
C TYR A 88 -4.18 -7.19 -10.00
N GLY A 89 -3.75 -6.81 -11.21
CA GLY A 89 -4.63 -6.44 -12.31
C GLY A 89 -4.59 -4.98 -12.76
N SER A 90 -4.14 -4.04 -11.93
CA SER A 90 -4.07 -2.61 -12.32
C SER A 90 -3.08 -1.84 -11.46
N ILE A 91 -2.34 -0.92 -12.09
CA ILE A 91 -1.52 0.10 -11.40
C ILE A 91 -2.34 1.02 -10.49
N ALA A 92 -3.65 1.11 -10.72
CA ALA A 92 -4.57 1.85 -9.84
C ALA A 92 -4.97 1.06 -8.59
N GLY A 93 -4.36 -0.12 -8.35
CA GLY A 93 -4.73 -1.05 -7.27
C GLY A 93 -4.29 -0.66 -5.87
N SER A 94 -3.52 0.41 -5.71
CA SER A 94 -3.02 0.87 -4.41
C SER A 94 -2.78 2.37 -4.40
N GLU A 95 -2.45 2.89 -3.25
CA GLU A 95 -1.97 4.25 -3.00
C GLU A 95 -0.46 4.30 -2.79
N SER A 96 0.11 5.50 -2.89
CA SER A 96 1.49 5.82 -2.54
C SER A 96 1.52 6.81 -1.38
N LEU A 97 2.42 6.56 -0.42
CA LEU A 97 2.61 7.42 0.75
C LEU A 97 4.06 7.88 0.86
N VAL A 98 4.26 9.18 1.04
CA VAL A 98 5.54 9.75 1.46
C VAL A 98 5.43 10.16 2.92
N LEU A 99 6.29 9.60 3.76
CA LEU A 99 6.27 9.80 5.19
C LEU A 99 7.50 10.59 5.65
N GLY A 100 7.26 11.69 6.36
CA GLY A 100 8.29 12.42 7.08
C GLY A 100 8.32 11.98 8.55
N PHE A 101 9.51 11.67 9.04
CA PHE A 101 9.71 11.15 10.40
C PHE A 101 10.37 12.16 11.31
N ASP A 102 10.01 12.13 12.59
CA ASP A 102 10.80 12.75 13.63
C ASP A 102 12.16 12.04 13.74
N PRO A 103 13.29 12.78 13.67
CA PRO A 103 14.62 12.16 13.64
C PRO A 103 15.02 11.48 14.95
N VAL A 104 14.35 11.79 16.06
CA VAL A 104 14.68 11.26 17.39
C VAL A 104 13.74 10.12 17.77
N THR A 105 12.42 10.31 17.58
CA THR A 105 11.41 9.33 18.00
C THR A 105 11.04 8.33 16.91
N SER A 106 11.41 8.60 15.65
CA SER A 106 10.99 7.84 14.46
C SER A 106 9.46 7.83 14.24
N GLU A 107 8.72 8.71 14.92
CA GLU A 107 7.29 8.87 14.70
C GLU A 107 7.00 9.60 13.38
N VAL A 108 5.90 9.24 12.74
CA VAL A 108 5.45 9.94 11.53
C VAL A 108 4.92 11.32 11.90
N LYS A 109 5.50 12.37 11.32
CA LYS A 109 5.10 13.78 11.54
C LYS A 109 4.38 14.39 10.36
N THR A 110 4.69 13.93 9.15
CA THR A 110 4.10 14.45 7.92
C THR A 110 3.75 13.29 7.01
N VAL A 111 2.59 13.36 6.41
CA VAL A 111 2.11 12.37 5.43
C VAL A 111 1.66 13.09 4.18
N MET A 112 2.15 12.65 3.03
CA MET A 112 1.59 12.96 1.72
C MET A 112 1.07 11.65 1.13
N ALA A 113 -0.15 11.68 0.60
CA ALA A 113 -0.76 10.53 -0.07
C ALA A 113 -1.09 10.90 -1.52
N GLU A 114 -0.79 10.00 -2.44
CA GLU A 114 -1.05 10.18 -3.86
C GLU A 114 -1.41 8.86 -4.55
N ALA A 115 -1.99 8.95 -5.75
CA ALA A 115 -2.08 7.80 -6.63
C ALA A 115 -0.71 7.54 -7.26
N PRO A 116 -0.20 6.29 -7.31
CA PRO A 116 1.12 5.99 -7.85
C PRO A 116 1.20 6.14 -9.38
N HIS A 117 0.06 6.19 -10.06
CA HIS A 117 0.00 6.34 -11.52
C HIS A 117 0.10 7.80 -11.98
N GLY A 118 0.47 8.01 -13.25
CA GLY A 118 0.51 9.33 -13.90
C GLY A 118 -0.88 9.87 -14.26
N THR A 119 -0.89 11.01 -14.95
CA THR A 119 -2.11 11.77 -15.29
C THR A 119 -2.93 11.20 -16.46
N ALA A 120 -2.37 10.27 -17.23
CA ALA A 120 -3.02 9.61 -18.37
C ALA A 120 -3.79 10.57 -19.29
N PRO A 121 -3.14 11.55 -19.96
CA PRO A 121 -3.83 12.58 -20.75
C PRO A 121 -4.78 12.02 -21.81
N ALA A 122 -4.47 10.83 -22.33
CA ALA A 122 -5.31 10.15 -23.32
C ALA A 122 -6.69 9.73 -22.79
N LEU A 123 -6.88 9.67 -21.49
CA LEU A 123 -8.16 9.32 -20.84
C LEU A 123 -8.97 10.54 -20.41
N GLN A 124 -8.40 11.74 -20.51
CA GLN A 124 -9.09 12.97 -20.09
C GLN A 124 -10.44 13.13 -20.77
N GLY A 125 -11.49 13.41 -19.99
CA GLY A 125 -12.86 13.63 -20.46
C GLY A 125 -13.61 12.36 -20.90
N LYS A 126 -13.00 11.19 -20.92
CA LYS A 126 -13.63 9.94 -21.37
C LYS A 126 -14.44 9.21 -20.29
N ASN A 127 -14.32 9.60 -19.04
CA ASN A 127 -15.00 8.98 -17.89
C ASN A 127 -14.77 7.47 -17.77
N ILE A 128 -13.53 6.99 -18.07
CA ILE A 128 -13.17 5.58 -18.06
C ILE A 128 -11.96 5.26 -17.14
N ALA A 129 -11.28 6.30 -16.65
CA ALA A 129 -10.15 6.12 -15.75
C ALA A 129 -10.60 5.50 -14.42
N ASN A 130 -9.79 4.57 -13.89
CA ASN A 130 -10.02 3.98 -12.57
C ASN A 130 -9.69 5.00 -11.47
N PRO A 131 -10.64 5.41 -10.62
CA PRO A 131 -10.39 6.38 -9.55
C PRO A 131 -9.86 5.74 -8.26
N MET A 132 -9.72 4.42 -8.22
CA MET A 132 -9.47 3.65 -7.01
C MET A 132 -8.22 4.11 -6.26
N ALA A 133 -7.09 4.29 -6.94
CA ALA A 133 -5.83 4.68 -6.29
C ALA A 133 -5.95 6.02 -5.56
N MET A 134 -6.62 7.02 -6.15
CA MET A 134 -6.83 8.32 -5.50
C MET A 134 -7.82 8.23 -4.33
N ILE A 135 -8.85 7.40 -4.43
CA ILE A 135 -9.79 7.12 -3.34
C ILE A 135 -9.05 6.46 -2.17
N LEU A 136 -8.20 5.46 -2.45
CA LEU A 136 -7.38 4.78 -1.44
C LEU A 136 -6.34 5.73 -0.83
N ALA A 137 -5.73 6.63 -1.61
CA ALA A 137 -4.83 7.66 -1.08
C ALA A 137 -5.53 8.56 -0.05
N GLY A 138 -6.77 8.98 -0.33
CA GLY A 138 -7.60 9.71 0.63
C GLY A 138 -7.90 8.89 1.90
N ALA A 139 -8.21 7.61 1.75
CA ALA A 139 -8.44 6.70 2.87
C ALA A 139 -7.17 6.53 3.73
N ALA A 140 -6.02 6.32 3.08
CA ALA A 140 -4.73 6.19 3.77
C ALA A 140 -4.40 7.45 4.58
N LEU A 141 -4.61 8.64 4.00
CA LEU A 141 -4.38 9.91 4.70
C LEU A 141 -5.26 10.05 5.95
N LEU A 142 -6.55 9.67 5.87
CA LEU A 142 -7.46 9.63 7.02
C LEU A 142 -6.95 8.70 8.13
N GLY A 143 -6.29 7.60 7.78
CA GLY A 143 -5.72 6.65 8.74
C GLY A 143 -4.59 7.21 9.62
N TYR A 144 -4.01 8.36 9.24
CA TYR A 144 -3.02 9.09 10.04
C TYR A 144 -3.61 10.19 10.91
N ILE A 145 -4.91 10.45 10.84
CA ILE A 145 -5.61 11.38 11.72
C ILE A 145 -6.01 10.62 12.98
N ASP A 146 -5.56 11.13 14.16
CA ASP A 146 -5.77 10.44 15.43
C ASP A 146 -7.15 10.73 16.03
N THR A 147 -8.21 10.38 15.29
CA THR A 147 -9.59 10.35 15.78
C THR A 147 -10.26 9.03 15.41
N SER A 148 -11.26 8.62 16.20
CA SER A 148 -12.04 7.41 15.92
C SER A 148 -12.80 7.51 14.60
N GLU A 149 -13.37 8.67 14.33
CA GLU A 149 -14.16 8.97 13.14
C GLU A 149 -13.31 8.88 11.87
N ALA A 150 -12.08 9.43 11.89
CA ALA A 150 -11.17 9.35 10.77
C ALA A 150 -10.73 7.90 10.49
N ARG A 151 -10.45 7.13 11.54
CA ARG A 151 -10.12 5.70 11.41
C ARG A 151 -11.29 4.89 10.86
N GLN A 152 -12.51 5.14 11.33
CA GLN A 152 -13.71 4.50 10.81
C GLN A 152 -13.96 4.86 9.34
N ALA A 153 -13.83 6.14 8.97
CA ALA A 153 -13.97 6.58 7.59
C ALA A 153 -12.93 5.94 6.67
N SER A 154 -11.67 5.93 7.08
CA SER A 154 -10.60 5.23 6.36
C SER A 154 -10.96 3.77 6.09
N ARG A 155 -11.32 3.03 7.15
CA ARG A 155 -11.71 1.63 7.03
C ARG A 155 -12.93 1.43 6.12
N ALA A 156 -13.95 2.26 6.26
CA ALA A 156 -15.16 2.19 5.42
C ALA A 156 -14.84 2.37 3.94
N ILE A 157 -13.90 3.28 3.61
CA ILE A 157 -13.48 3.51 2.22
C ILE A 157 -12.72 2.30 1.68
N TYR A 158 -11.72 1.75 2.40
CA TYR A 158 -11.01 0.54 1.98
C TYR A 158 -11.98 -0.62 1.74
N GLU A 159 -12.84 -0.92 2.71
CA GLU A 159 -13.83 -1.99 2.58
C GLU A 159 -14.80 -1.72 1.42
N GLY A 160 -15.29 -0.49 1.25
CA GLY A 160 -16.19 -0.12 0.17
C GLY A 160 -15.58 -0.31 -1.22
N VAL A 161 -14.31 0.07 -1.38
CA VAL A 161 -13.57 -0.13 -2.64
C VAL A 161 -13.40 -1.62 -2.95
N PHE A 162 -12.87 -2.40 -2.00
CA PHE A 162 -12.57 -3.81 -2.26
C PHE A 162 -13.83 -4.67 -2.42
N GLU A 163 -14.91 -4.38 -1.70
CA GLU A 163 -16.20 -5.03 -1.91
C GLU A 163 -16.79 -4.72 -3.30
N THR A 164 -16.65 -3.46 -3.76
CA THR A 164 -17.10 -3.07 -5.10
C THR A 164 -16.42 -3.93 -6.17
N ILE A 165 -15.08 -4.09 -6.06
CA ILE A 165 -14.30 -4.91 -6.99
C ILE A 165 -14.65 -6.40 -6.86
N HIS A 166 -14.80 -6.90 -5.64
CA HIS A 166 -15.12 -8.30 -5.37
C HIS A 166 -16.45 -8.72 -5.98
N GLU A 167 -17.44 -7.84 -5.97
CA GLU A 167 -18.74 -8.06 -6.62
C GLU A 167 -18.73 -7.90 -8.15
N GLY A 168 -17.55 -7.71 -8.75
CA GLY A 168 -17.41 -7.58 -10.19
C GLY A 168 -17.73 -6.19 -10.75
N LYS A 169 -17.99 -5.20 -9.89
CA LYS A 169 -18.21 -3.80 -10.27
C LYS A 169 -16.86 -3.13 -10.47
N LYS A 170 -16.34 -3.18 -11.69
CA LYS A 170 -14.96 -2.84 -12.06
C LYS A 170 -14.91 -1.89 -13.23
N THR A 171 -13.89 -1.06 -13.27
CA THR A 171 -13.51 -0.24 -14.42
C THR A 171 -12.84 -1.09 -15.53
N PRO A 172 -12.71 -0.57 -16.77
CA PRO A 172 -12.17 -1.34 -17.90
C PRO A 172 -10.77 -1.91 -17.72
N ASP A 173 -9.88 -1.21 -16.99
CA ASP A 173 -8.52 -1.69 -16.67
C ASP A 173 -8.50 -2.96 -15.80
N LEU A 174 -9.54 -3.16 -14.99
CA LEU A 174 -9.77 -4.36 -14.19
C LEU A 174 -10.68 -5.39 -14.89
N GLY A 175 -10.95 -5.20 -16.19
CA GLY A 175 -11.80 -6.09 -16.97
C GLY A 175 -13.29 -5.89 -16.76
N GLY A 176 -13.72 -4.74 -16.20
CA GLY A 176 -15.12 -4.38 -16.01
C GLY A 176 -15.63 -3.40 -17.06
N GLN A 177 -16.78 -2.78 -16.79
CA GLN A 177 -17.46 -1.86 -17.69
C GLN A 177 -17.91 -0.56 -17.01
N MET A 178 -17.63 -0.38 -15.71
CA MET A 178 -18.03 0.82 -14.99
C MET A 178 -17.20 2.03 -15.45
N SER A 179 -17.88 3.15 -15.63
CA SER A 179 -17.22 4.44 -15.77
C SER A 179 -16.59 4.90 -14.46
N THR A 180 -15.74 5.93 -14.52
CA THR A 180 -15.17 6.58 -13.34
C THR A 180 -16.24 7.03 -12.36
N ILE A 181 -17.31 7.66 -12.87
CA ILE A 181 -18.42 8.17 -12.05
C ILE A 181 -19.19 7.02 -11.41
N GLU A 182 -19.61 6.02 -12.17
CA GLU A 182 -20.37 4.87 -11.64
C GLU A 182 -19.61 4.13 -10.55
N PHE A 183 -18.31 3.91 -10.75
CA PHE A 183 -17.47 3.28 -9.73
C PHE A 183 -17.40 4.14 -8.46
N THR A 184 -17.18 5.45 -8.61
CA THR A 184 -17.10 6.39 -7.48
C THR A 184 -18.43 6.44 -6.70
N ASP A 185 -19.56 6.54 -7.40
CA ASP A 185 -20.90 6.58 -6.78
C ASP A 185 -21.20 5.28 -6.01
N GLU A 186 -20.81 4.12 -6.56
CA GLU A 186 -20.99 2.84 -5.86
C GLU A 186 -20.14 2.77 -4.59
N VAL A 187 -18.89 3.23 -4.62
CA VAL A 187 -18.03 3.32 -3.44
C VAL A 187 -18.64 4.25 -2.39
N ILE A 188 -19.08 5.44 -2.79
CA ILE A 188 -19.73 6.40 -1.88
C ILE A 188 -20.94 5.77 -1.21
N ARG A 189 -21.82 5.13 -1.98
CA ARG A 189 -23.03 4.45 -1.46
C ARG A 189 -22.67 3.43 -0.37
N ARG A 190 -21.62 2.62 -0.58
CA ARG A 190 -21.17 1.62 0.39
C ARG A 190 -20.59 2.25 1.64
N VAL A 191 -19.76 3.26 1.48
CA VAL A 191 -19.15 3.99 2.60
C VAL A 191 -20.22 4.61 3.50
N VAL A 192 -21.19 5.31 2.91
CA VAL A 192 -22.31 5.91 3.66
C VAL A 192 -23.08 4.83 4.43
N SER A 193 -23.48 3.75 3.74
CA SER A 193 -24.21 2.66 4.39
C SER A 193 -23.44 2.01 5.55
N LYS A 194 -22.12 1.81 5.41
CA LYS A 194 -21.29 1.26 6.50
C LYS A 194 -21.23 2.20 7.70
N LEU A 195 -21.01 3.48 7.45
CA LEU A 195 -20.91 4.47 8.53
C LEU A 195 -22.23 4.65 9.28
N GLU A 196 -23.37 4.61 8.57
CA GLU A 196 -24.70 4.63 9.18
C GLU A 196 -24.92 3.40 10.10
N VAL A 197 -24.60 2.20 9.61
CA VAL A 197 -24.71 0.98 10.40
C VAL A 197 -23.79 1.03 11.62
N TRP A 198 -22.55 1.42 11.46
CA TRP A 198 -21.60 1.48 12.58
C TRP A 198 -21.97 2.54 13.63
N SER A 199 -22.50 3.68 13.19
CA SER A 199 -22.99 4.70 14.13
C SER A 199 -24.23 4.25 14.91
N ALA A 200 -25.04 3.37 14.36
CA ALA A 200 -26.21 2.81 15.03
C ALA A 200 -25.87 1.67 16.01
N LEU A 201 -24.69 1.05 15.86
CA LEU A 201 -24.22 -0.04 16.73
C LEU A 201 -23.40 0.46 17.94
N GLY A 202 -23.04 1.78 17.99
CA GLY A 202 -22.27 2.41 19.05
C GLY A 202 -20.80 2.34 18.83
#